data_afcf359d7845601192d763da84b30cfe
#
_entry.id   afcf359d7845601192d763da84b30cfe
#
_cell.length_a   1.000
_cell.length_b   1.000
_cell.length_c   1.000
_cell.angle_alpha   90.00
_cell.angle_beta   90.00
_cell.angle_gamma   90.00
#
_symmetry.space_group_name_H-M   'P 1'
#
loop_
_entity.id
_entity.type
_entity.pdbx_description
1 polymer ?
#
loop_
_entity_poly.entity_id
_entity_poly.type
_entity_poly.pdbx_seq_one_letter_code
_entity_poly.pdbx_strand_id
1 'polypeptide(L)'
;GTEALIESFREGGIDLVEDDPDIVVIGFDTTLTYEKIVKASNYVRAGAVYLATHPDINCPVENGYITDVGAFCAMISLSAGVGEVKSLGKPNPETVDMAMLRAGWKNRSEIAFVGDRLYTDIAVGVNNGAHGLLVLTGEANMRDVQKSDTKPDAVFRDLSEIGSFLK
;
A
#
# COMPACT_ATOMS: atom_id res chain seq x y z
N GLY A 1 -11.67 0.53 9.34
CA GLY A 1 -11.84 -0.03 7.99
C GLY A 1 -13.29 -0.37 7.68
N THR A 2 -13.55 -0.84 6.46
CA THR A 2 -14.86 -1.38 6.06
C THR A 2 -15.15 -2.74 6.70
N GLU A 3 -16.42 -3.19 6.68
CA GLU A 3 -16.78 -4.54 7.17
C GLU A 3 -16.00 -5.65 6.44
N ALA A 4 -15.75 -5.50 5.14
CA ALA A 4 -14.95 -6.46 4.39
C ALA A 4 -13.51 -6.60 4.92
N LEU A 5 -12.88 -5.51 5.36
CA LEU A 5 -11.55 -5.56 5.99
C LEU A 5 -11.62 -6.23 7.37
N ILE A 6 -12.65 -5.91 8.14
CA ILE A 6 -12.90 -6.51 9.46
C ILE A 6 -13.05 -8.03 9.34
N GLU A 7 -13.85 -8.49 8.37
CA GLU A 7 -14.05 -9.92 8.10
C GLU A 7 -12.76 -10.62 7.68
N SER A 8 -11.97 -9.97 6.80
CA SER A 8 -10.66 -10.52 6.38
C SER A 8 -9.69 -10.71 7.57
N PHE A 9 -9.72 -9.81 8.56
CA PHE A 9 -8.91 -9.98 9.78
C PHE A 9 -9.42 -11.14 10.64
N ARG A 10 -10.74 -11.30 10.79
CA ARG A 10 -11.33 -12.44 11.52
C ARG A 10 -10.98 -13.77 10.86
N GLU A 11 -11.10 -13.86 9.53
CA GLU A 11 -10.69 -15.05 8.75
C GLU A 11 -9.20 -15.34 8.88
N GLY A 12 -8.37 -14.30 9.01
CA GLY A 12 -6.94 -14.39 9.29
C GLY A 12 -6.60 -14.77 10.73
N GLY A 13 -7.58 -14.97 11.61
CA GLY A 13 -7.38 -15.32 13.02
C GLY A 13 -6.86 -14.16 13.87
N ILE A 14 -7.11 -12.91 13.46
CA ILE A 14 -6.73 -11.70 14.21
C ILE A 14 -7.89 -11.29 15.09
N ASP A 15 -7.64 -11.19 16.40
CA ASP A 15 -8.63 -10.71 17.36
C ASP A 15 -8.84 -9.21 17.20
N LEU A 16 -10.09 -8.82 16.97
CA LEU A 16 -10.51 -7.43 16.90
C LEU A 16 -11.13 -7.01 18.20
N VAL A 17 -10.58 -5.97 18.83
CA VAL A 17 -11.03 -5.46 20.11
C VAL A 17 -11.55 -4.02 19.97
N GLU A 18 -12.54 -3.68 20.80
CA GLU A 18 -13.13 -2.33 20.80
C GLU A 18 -12.39 -1.37 21.74
N ASP A 19 -11.78 -1.91 22.81
CA ASP A 19 -11.10 -1.13 23.84
C ASP A 19 -9.67 -1.64 24.03
N ASP A 20 -8.76 -0.70 24.34
CA ASP A 20 -7.34 -0.95 24.66
C ASP A 20 -6.60 -1.83 23.64
N PRO A 21 -6.62 -1.49 22.34
CA PRO A 21 -5.95 -2.27 21.33
C PRO A 21 -4.42 -2.12 21.40
N ASP A 22 -3.69 -3.22 21.20
CA ASP A 22 -2.24 -3.17 21.01
C ASP A 22 -1.86 -2.50 19.68
N ILE A 23 -2.72 -2.66 18.65
CA ILE A 23 -2.45 -2.22 17.28
C ILE A 23 -3.67 -1.51 16.71
N VAL A 24 -3.44 -0.34 16.11
CA VAL A 24 -4.41 0.39 15.29
C VAL A 24 -4.03 0.26 13.84
N VAL A 25 -4.92 -0.33 13.02
CA VAL A 25 -4.71 -0.48 11.58
C VAL A 25 -5.66 0.43 10.81
N ILE A 26 -5.09 1.27 9.94
CA ILE A 26 -5.86 2.11 9.03
C ILE A 26 -5.87 1.46 7.65
N GLY A 27 -7.08 1.17 7.16
CA GLY A 27 -7.33 0.71 5.80
C GLY A 27 -8.23 1.68 5.05
N PHE A 28 -8.41 1.47 3.74
CA PHE A 28 -9.38 2.21 2.95
C PHE A 28 -10.78 2.03 3.53
N ASP A 29 -11.48 3.12 3.81
CA ASP A 29 -12.75 3.09 4.50
C ASP A 29 -13.74 4.14 3.95
N THR A 30 -14.63 3.68 3.09
CA THR A 30 -15.74 4.50 2.57
C THR A 30 -16.86 4.70 3.61
N THR A 31 -16.75 4.06 4.78
CA THR A 31 -17.68 4.19 5.91
C THR A 31 -17.04 4.92 7.11
N LEU A 32 -15.99 5.71 6.85
CA LEU A 32 -15.28 6.47 7.88
C LEU A 32 -16.22 7.42 8.61
N THR A 33 -16.22 7.36 9.94
CA THR A 33 -16.99 8.23 10.81
C THR A 33 -16.08 9.04 11.71
N TYR A 34 -16.60 10.15 12.25
CA TYR A 34 -15.88 10.95 13.24
C TYR A 34 -15.50 10.12 14.48
N GLU A 35 -16.37 9.21 14.91
CA GLU A 35 -16.10 8.31 16.04
C GLU A 35 -14.89 7.40 15.77
N LYS A 36 -14.79 6.80 14.59
CA LYS A 36 -13.63 6.00 14.18
C LYS A 36 -12.34 6.81 14.21
N ILE A 37 -12.38 8.06 13.74
CA ILE A 37 -11.23 8.98 13.76
C ILE A 37 -10.80 9.26 15.21
N VAL A 38 -11.75 9.59 16.09
CA VAL A 38 -11.48 9.90 17.49
C VAL A 38 -10.89 8.69 18.23
N LYS A 39 -11.48 7.50 18.06
CA LYS A 39 -10.96 6.24 18.64
C LYS A 39 -9.53 5.99 18.19
N ALA A 40 -9.28 5.98 16.87
CA ALA A 40 -7.95 5.74 16.31
C ALA A 40 -6.91 6.75 16.82
N SER A 41 -7.24 8.04 16.81
CA SER A 41 -6.35 9.10 17.30
C SER A 41 -6.00 8.94 18.78
N ASN A 42 -6.97 8.56 19.61
CA ASN A 42 -6.74 8.38 21.05
C ASN A 42 -5.87 7.16 21.34
N TYR A 43 -6.11 6.02 20.70
CA TYR A 43 -5.29 4.82 20.88
C TYR A 43 -3.86 5.01 20.37
N VAL A 44 -3.70 5.65 19.21
CA VAL A 44 -2.36 5.99 18.68
C VAL A 44 -1.62 6.93 19.63
N ARG A 45 -2.30 7.95 20.15
CA ARG A 45 -1.73 8.87 21.18
C ARG A 45 -1.36 8.15 22.46
N ALA A 46 -2.12 7.12 22.86
CA ALA A 46 -1.85 6.30 24.03
C ALA A 46 -0.68 5.32 23.84
N GLY A 47 -0.17 5.16 22.61
CA GLY A 47 1.00 4.35 22.32
C GLY A 47 0.72 3.03 21.61
N ALA A 48 -0.50 2.77 21.15
CA ALA A 48 -0.79 1.62 20.31
C ALA A 48 0.07 1.63 19.04
N VAL A 49 0.50 0.47 18.58
CA VAL A 49 1.25 0.33 17.33
C VAL A 49 0.40 0.82 16.16
N TYR A 50 0.92 1.76 15.37
CA TYR A 50 0.19 2.44 14.32
C TYR A 50 0.60 1.93 12.93
N LEU A 51 -0.31 1.24 12.24
CA LEU A 51 -0.08 0.61 10.95
C LEU A 51 -1.08 1.11 9.90
N ALA A 52 -0.64 1.16 8.65
CA ALA A 52 -1.49 1.41 7.48
C ALA A 52 -1.37 0.26 6.47
N THR A 53 -2.47 -0.04 5.77
CA THR A 53 -2.45 -1.05 4.71
C THR A 53 -1.63 -0.60 3.50
N HIS A 54 -1.65 0.70 3.17
CA HIS A 54 -0.89 1.30 2.07
C HIS A 54 -0.78 2.83 2.28
N PRO A 55 0.15 3.52 1.60
CA PRO A 55 0.40 4.94 1.81
C PRO A 55 -0.33 5.88 0.84
N ASP A 56 -1.14 5.37 -0.10
CA ASP A 56 -1.75 6.17 -1.16
C ASP A 56 -2.65 7.27 -0.58
N ILE A 57 -2.45 8.51 -1.05
CA ILE A 57 -3.19 9.68 -0.57
C ILE A 57 -4.55 9.79 -1.25
N ASN A 58 -4.60 9.45 -2.53
CA ASN A 58 -5.78 9.51 -3.37
C ASN A 58 -5.83 8.30 -4.31
N CYS A 59 -7.04 7.86 -4.64
CA CYS A 59 -7.29 6.89 -5.69
C CYS A 59 -7.98 7.59 -6.87
N PRO A 60 -7.45 7.48 -8.11
CA PRO A 60 -8.09 8.07 -9.28
C PRO A 60 -9.39 7.33 -9.62
N VAL A 61 -10.41 8.09 -10.02
CA VAL A 61 -11.69 7.60 -10.51
C VAL A 61 -12.07 8.37 -11.77
N GLU A 62 -13.09 7.90 -12.49
CA GLU A 62 -13.50 8.47 -13.79
C GLU A 62 -13.64 10.00 -13.77
N ASN A 63 -14.18 10.57 -12.70
CA ASN A 63 -14.47 12.00 -12.57
C ASN A 63 -13.66 12.69 -11.46
N GLY A 64 -12.39 12.30 -11.24
CA GLY A 64 -11.51 12.94 -10.27
C GLY A 64 -10.77 11.96 -9.37
N TYR A 65 -10.77 12.23 -8.08
CA TYR A 65 -10.04 11.44 -7.07
C TYR A 65 -10.92 11.21 -5.86
N ILE A 66 -10.77 10.04 -5.24
CA ILE A 66 -11.30 9.78 -3.89
C ILE A 66 -10.16 9.74 -2.89
N THR A 67 -10.45 10.19 -1.67
CA THR A 67 -9.48 10.22 -0.56
C THR A 67 -9.12 8.81 -0.13
N ASP A 68 -7.83 8.55 0.07
CA ASP A 68 -7.32 7.23 0.39
C ASP A 68 -6.56 7.19 1.73
N VAL A 69 -6.05 6.03 2.11
CA VAL A 69 -5.49 5.69 3.43
C VAL A 69 -4.42 6.67 3.89
N GLY A 70 -3.51 7.10 3.01
CA GLY A 70 -2.46 8.05 3.37
C GLY A 70 -3.00 9.38 3.90
N ALA A 71 -4.11 9.87 3.34
CA ALA A 71 -4.77 11.08 3.82
C ALA A 71 -5.42 10.87 5.21
N PHE A 72 -6.05 9.70 5.44
CA PHE A 72 -6.59 9.36 6.77
C PHE A 72 -5.47 9.25 7.79
N CYS A 73 -4.35 8.64 7.42
CA CYS A 73 -3.18 8.54 8.29
C CYS A 73 -2.61 9.91 8.65
N ALA A 74 -2.48 10.82 7.69
CA ALA A 74 -2.01 12.19 7.95
C ALA A 74 -2.90 12.92 8.96
N MET A 75 -4.22 12.82 8.83
CA MET A 75 -5.18 13.39 9.76
C MET A 75 -5.05 12.80 11.17
N ILE A 76 -4.95 11.48 11.30
CA ILE A 76 -4.81 10.77 12.57
C ILE A 76 -3.46 11.09 13.22
N SER A 77 -2.36 11.06 12.46
CA SER A 77 -1.03 11.41 12.96
C SER A 77 -0.97 12.82 13.51
N LEU A 78 -1.55 13.80 12.79
CA LEU A 78 -1.64 15.19 13.25
C LEU A 78 -2.47 15.30 14.53
N SER A 79 -3.62 14.65 14.59
CA SER A 79 -4.49 14.64 15.78
C SER A 79 -3.84 13.96 16.98
N ALA A 80 -3.16 12.85 16.77
CA ALA A 80 -2.48 12.09 17.83
C ALA A 80 -1.17 12.73 18.29
N GLY A 81 -0.57 13.62 17.49
CA GLY A 81 0.74 14.23 17.77
C GLY A 81 1.89 13.26 17.59
N VAL A 82 1.77 12.30 16.67
CA VAL A 82 2.80 11.30 16.33
C VAL A 82 3.39 11.54 14.94
N GLY A 83 4.50 10.86 14.64
CA GLY A 83 5.13 10.89 13.33
C GLY A 83 4.37 10.08 12.26
N GLU A 84 5.09 9.72 11.20
CA GLU A 84 4.52 8.95 10.10
C GLU A 84 4.11 7.53 10.54
N VAL A 85 3.02 7.05 9.96
CA VAL A 85 2.53 5.69 10.14
C VAL A 85 3.44 4.68 9.42
N LYS A 86 3.63 3.49 10.00
CA LYS A 86 4.24 2.38 9.28
C LYS A 86 3.23 1.77 8.30
N SER A 87 3.50 1.87 7.00
CA SER A 87 2.74 1.15 5.97
C SER A 87 3.30 -0.26 5.77
N LEU A 88 2.40 -1.25 5.61
CA LEU A 88 2.75 -2.63 5.28
C LEU A 88 2.64 -2.94 3.78
N GLY A 89 1.89 -2.10 3.05
CA GLY A 89 1.72 -2.19 1.61
C GLY A 89 2.93 -1.67 0.82
N LYS A 90 2.80 -1.68 -0.51
CA LYS A 90 3.79 -1.08 -1.42
C LYS A 90 4.16 0.36 -0.97
N PRO A 91 5.42 0.75 -1.00
CA PRO A 91 6.61 0.10 -1.55
C PRO A 91 7.40 -0.78 -0.54
N ASN A 92 6.83 -1.12 0.60
CA ASN A 92 7.54 -1.76 1.72
C ASN A 92 7.82 -3.25 1.48
N PRO A 93 8.87 -3.81 2.12
CA PRO A 93 9.33 -5.18 1.88
C PRO A 93 8.32 -6.25 2.27
N GLU A 94 7.39 -5.95 3.18
CA GLU A 94 6.35 -6.88 3.61
C GLU A 94 5.48 -7.37 2.44
N THR A 95 5.30 -6.55 1.40
CA THR A 95 4.59 -6.94 0.17
C THR A 95 5.35 -8.01 -0.60
N VAL A 96 6.69 -7.89 -0.71
CA VAL A 96 7.55 -8.89 -1.36
C VAL A 96 7.56 -10.17 -0.54
N ASP A 97 7.72 -10.06 0.78
CA ASP A 97 7.75 -11.21 1.69
C ASP A 97 6.44 -12.02 1.63
N MET A 98 5.30 -11.33 1.56
CA MET A 98 3.99 -11.99 1.40
C MET A 98 3.88 -12.68 0.04
N ALA A 99 4.33 -12.06 -1.06
CA ALA A 99 4.34 -12.67 -2.38
C ALA A 99 5.23 -13.93 -2.40
N MET A 100 6.41 -13.87 -1.82
CA MET A 100 7.32 -15.01 -1.65
C MET A 100 6.66 -16.16 -0.89
N LEU A 101 6.08 -15.84 0.27
CA LEU A 101 5.42 -16.83 1.12
C LEU A 101 4.27 -17.54 0.38
N ARG A 102 3.43 -16.79 -0.31
CA ARG A 102 2.28 -17.35 -1.05
C ARG A 102 2.69 -18.17 -2.27
N ALA A 103 3.74 -17.76 -2.98
CA ALA A 103 4.25 -18.47 -4.15
C ALA A 103 5.17 -19.65 -3.80
N GLY A 104 5.63 -19.75 -2.55
CA GLY A 104 6.59 -20.75 -2.13
C GLY A 104 8.00 -20.51 -2.72
N TRP A 105 8.30 -19.30 -3.15
CA TRP A 105 9.59 -18.92 -3.73
C TRP A 105 10.59 -18.54 -2.64
N LYS A 106 11.87 -18.69 -2.94
CA LYS A 106 12.95 -18.44 -1.98
C LYS A 106 13.87 -17.30 -2.36
N ASN A 107 13.80 -16.85 -3.62
CA ASN A 107 14.69 -15.82 -4.13
C ASN A 107 13.86 -14.67 -4.69
N ARG A 108 14.04 -13.47 -4.12
CA ARG A 108 13.32 -12.26 -4.54
C ARG A 108 13.62 -11.86 -5.99
N SER A 109 14.83 -12.15 -6.49
CA SER A 109 15.20 -11.87 -7.89
C SER A 109 14.45 -12.70 -8.94
N GLU A 110 13.59 -13.64 -8.51
CA GLU A 110 12.72 -14.41 -9.41
C GLU A 110 11.32 -13.81 -9.53
N ILE A 111 11.07 -12.69 -8.81
CA ILE A 111 9.76 -12.01 -8.78
C ILE A 111 9.87 -10.68 -9.51
N ALA A 112 8.84 -10.38 -10.31
CA ALA A 112 8.64 -9.07 -10.90
C ALA A 112 7.28 -8.49 -10.47
N PHE A 113 7.31 -7.24 -10.00
CA PHE A 113 6.11 -6.44 -9.78
C PHE A 113 5.82 -5.62 -11.03
N VAL A 114 4.60 -5.70 -11.50
CA VAL A 114 4.13 -4.97 -12.68
C VAL A 114 3.11 -3.93 -12.22
N GLY A 115 3.31 -2.68 -12.61
CA GLY A 115 2.39 -1.60 -12.26
C GLY A 115 2.67 -0.31 -13.00
N ASP A 116 1.89 0.70 -12.69
CA ASP A 116 1.90 1.99 -13.37
C ASP A 116 2.44 3.15 -12.51
N ARG A 117 2.73 2.88 -11.21
CA ARG A 117 3.23 3.90 -10.27
C ARG A 117 4.69 3.64 -9.90
N LEU A 118 5.55 4.64 -10.14
CA LEU A 118 6.97 4.52 -9.83
C LEU A 118 7.24 4.41 -8.32
N TYR A 119 6.55 5.20 -7.51
CA TYR A 119 6.80 5.33 -6.07
C TYR A 119 6.22 4.21 -5.21
N THR A 120 5.35 3.37 -5.77
CA THR A 120 4.76 2.20 -5.08
C THR A 120 5.04 0.90 -5.84
N ASP A 121 4.46 0.72 -7.03
CA ASP A 121 4.50 -0.55 -7.76
C ASP A 121 5.91 -0.92 -8.22
N ILE A 122 6.66 0.06 -8.70
CA ILE A 122 8.03 -0.18 -9.16
C ILE A 122 8.97 -0.19 -7.97
N ALA A 123 8.79 0.76 -7.04
CA ALA A 123 9.62 0.85 -5.84
C ALA A 123 9.58 -0.42 -4.99
N VAL A 124 8.43 -1.11 -4.89
CA VAL A 124 8.35 -2.37 -4.12
C VAL A 124 9.26 -3.46 -4.69
N GLY A 125 9.39 -3.55 -6.01
CA GLY A 125 10.32 -4.50 -6.64
C GLY A 125 11.77 -4.06 -6.43
N VAL A 126 12.15 -2.94 -7.05
CA VAL A 126 13.55 -2.52 -7.14
C VAL A 126 14.20 -2.20 -5.80
N ASN A 127 13.45 -1.66 -4.82
CA ASN A 127 14.01 -1.33 -3.51
C ASN A 127 14.17 -2.55 -2.59
N ASN A 128 13.53 -3.68 -2.92
CA ASN A 128 13.49 -4.86 -2.07
C ASN A 128 14.10 -6.11 -2.71
N GLY A 129 14.90 -5.95 -3.76
CA GLY A 129 15.64 -7.05 -4.41
C GLY A 129 14.81 -7.94 -5.33
N ALA A 130 13.62 -7.51 -5.71
CA ALA A 130 12.80 -8.04 -6.78
C ALA A 130 12.89 -7.14 -8.02
N HIS A 131 12.12 -7.39 -9.07
CA HIS A 131 12.09 -6.57 -10.27
C HIS A 131 10.85 -5.66 -10.31
N GLY A 132 11.03 -4.46 -10.91
CA GLY A 132 9.94 -3.51 -11.17
C GLY A 132 9.75 -3.29 -12.68
N LEU A 133 8.59 -3.70 -13.22
CA LEU A 133 8.24 -3.55 -14.62
C LEU A 133 7.12 -2.51 -14.77
N LEU A 134 7.45 -1.36 -15.37
CA LEU A 134 6.49 -0.28 -15.55
C LEU A 134 5.64 -0.51 -16.80
N VAL A 135 4.31 -0.32 -16.67
CA VAL A 135 3.37 -0.20 -17.80
C VAL A 135 2.86 1.23 -17.91
N LEU A 136 2.79 1.75 -19.16
CA LEU A 136 2.41 3.14 -19.44
C LEU A 136 0.90 3.33 -19.64
N THR A 137 0.08 2.42 -19.14
CA THR A 137 -1.38 2.46 -19.25
C THR A 137 -2.08 3.18 -18.11
N GLY A 138 -1.33 3.69 -17.12
CA GLY A 138 -1.87 4.33 -15.93
C GLY A 138 -1.23 5.68 -15.60
N GLU A 139 -0.73 5.83 -14.37
CA GLU A 139 -0.31 7.13 -13.81
C GLU A 139 0.99 7.65 -14.43
N ALA A 140 2.05 6.82 -14.44
CA ALA A 140 3.38 7.29 -14.85
C ALA A 140 3.56 7.32 -16.37
N ASN A 141 4.32 8.30 -16.83
CA ASN A 141 4.76 8.45 -18.22
C ASN A 141 6.29 8.50 -18.32
N MET A 142 6.86 8.49 -19.53
CA MET A 142 8.30 8.48 -19.74
C MET A 142 9.06 9.70 -19.18
N ARG A 143 8.38 10.85 -19.00
CA ARG A 143 9.01 12.02 -18.36
C ARG A 143 9.15 11.80 -16.86
N ASP A 144 8.18 11.12 -16.25
CA ASP A 144 8.23 10.76 -14.84
C ASP A 144 9.35 9.75 -14.57
N VAL A 145 9.52 8.76 -15.44
CA VAL A 145 10.65 7.81 -15.39
C VAL A 145 11.99 8.52 -15.42
N GLN A 146 12.14 9.56 -16.27
CA GLN A 146 13.40 10.33 -16.36
C GLN A 146 13.71 11.09 -15.06
N LYS A 147 12.70 11.64 -14.39
CA LYS A 147 12.83 12.49 -13.20
C LYS A 147 12.88 11.71 -11.89
N SER A 148 12.30 10.51 -11.85
CA SER A 148 12.20 9.69 -10.64
C SER A 148 13.57 9.14 -10.23
N ASP A 149 13.83 9.03 -8.94
CA ASP A 149 14.96 8.28 -8.39
C ASP A 149 14.72 6.76 -8.49
N THR A 150 13.46 6.34 -8.46
CA THR A 150 13.06 4.95 -8.68
C THR A 150 13.07 4.64 -10.18
N LYS A 151 13.97 3.75 -10.61
CA LYS A 151 14.11 3.33 -12.01
C LYS A 151 13.53 1.94 -12.19
N PRO A 152 12.56 1.74 -13.11
CA PRO A 152 12.09 0.40 -13.47
C PRO A 152 13.19 -0.39 -14.19
N ASP A 153 13.19 -1.71 -14.02
CA ASP A 153 14.08 -2.63 -14.77
C ASP A 153 13.72 -2.67 -16.26
N ALA A 154 12.42 -2.54 -16.57
CA ALA A 154 11.93 -2.39 -17.93
C ALA A 154 10.63 -1.56 -17.99
N VAL A 155 10.36 -0.97 -19.16
CA VAL A 155 9.15 -0.18 -19.43
C VAL A 155 8.44 -0.76 -20.63
N PHE A 156 7.13 -0.96 -20.50
CA PHE A 156 6.25 -1.52 -21.52
C PHE A 156 5.06 -0.58 -21.77
N ARG A 157 4.48 -0.64 -22.97
CA ARG A 157 3.28 0.13 -23.28
C ARG A 157 2.09 -0.34 -22.45
N ASP A 158 1.96 -1.68 -22.33
CA ASP A 158 0.83 -2.33 -21.65
C ASP A 158 1.20 -3.79 -21.26
N LEU A 159 0.28 -4.46 -20.56
CA LEU A 159 0.48 -5.88 -20.16
C LEU A 159 0.55 -6.85 -21.34
N SER A 160 -0.08 -6.54 -22.48
CA SER A 160 -0.03 -7.43 -23.65
C SER A 160 1.36 -7.45 -24.29
N GLU A 161 2.09 -6.34 -24.22
CA GLU A 161 3.50 -6.30 -24.64
C GLU A 161 4.36 -7.23 -23.78
N ILE A 162 4.20 -7.21 -22.44
CA ILE A 162 4.89 -8.17 -21.55
C ILE A 162 4.53 -9.61 -21.94
N GLY A 163 3.25 -9.90 -22.17
CA GLY A 163 2.78 -11.24 -22.55
C GLY A 163 3.42 -11.76 -23.87
N SER A 164 3.90 -10.87 -24.75
CA SER A 164 4.58 -11.28 -25.99
C SER A 164 5.97 -11.88 -25.75
N PHE A 165 6.61 -11.56 -24.63
CA PHE A 165 7.93 -12.10 -24.25
C PHE A 165 7.84 -13.42 -23.45
N LEU A 166 6.64 -13.79 -22.99
CA LEU A 166 6.43 -15.02 -22.19
C LEU A 166 6.02 -16.24 -23.03
N LYS A 167 6.03 -16.13 -24.34
CA LYS A 167 5.63 -17.19 -25.29
C LYS A 167 6.80 -18.05 -25.71
#